data_d1f9bb88167031de8f7fe5c09d73bd27
#
_entry.id   d1f9bb88167031de8f7fe5c09d73bd27
#
_cell.length_a   1.000
_cell.length_b   1.000
_cell.length_c   1.000
_cell.angle_alpha   90.00
_cell.angle_beta   90.00
_cell.angle_gamma   90.00
#
_symmetry.space_group_name_H-M   'P 1'
#
loop_
_entity.id
_entity.type
_entity.pdbx_description
1 polymer ?
#
loop_
_entity_poly.entity_id
_entity_poly.type
_entity_poly.pdbx_seq_one_letter_code
_entity_poly.pdbx_strand_id
1 'polypeptide(L)'
;MGKKLVDPNKLCMGCMEILEMPQEPCPHCGFYLPTYNRVRNSLPPYEILNGKYLVGKVIGVGGFGITYIGWDFYQSRRVCIKEYFPRGVASRGEDGETSMSTYSTSMQYSLNVLTQNTQQAKNAYLGGLQTYLKEAENLSRFYAMPGIVSVRDFFYGNKTAYIVMEYIQGINLKQYAKQQGGRLSPQVLFPMLKEVIAALNAVHKENIIHRDISPDNIMISRDGKAKVIDFGAAKNYHSARDTSILLKHGYAPIEQYDRNGKQGPWTDVYSLCASIYYLLTGVKLQRSYERVAEDKLQYMQTLGVPVTEQQDRAIRKGLNVQIEERYQTMADFYYDLYGECLPGEKPPVEVQEPEKAQEPENVREPEKVTAATSEFQWEEKPVKPISMSAAEAAQRYLQQHIDS
;
A
#
# COMPACT_ATOMS: atom_id res chain seq x y z
N MET A 1 -11.41 -30.70 24.30
CA MET A 1 -10.54 -30.02 25.28
C MET A 1 -10.49 -28.54 24.95
N GLY A 2 -11.15 -27.69 25.78
CA GLY A 2 -11.11 -26.24 25.58
C GLY A 2 -9.68 -25.73 25.74
N LYS A 3 -9.15 -25.04 24.74
CA LYS A 3 -7.87 -24.34 24.87
C LYS A 3 -8.00 -23.33 26.01
N LYS A 4 -7.18 -23.45 27.03
CA LYS A 4 -7.12 -22.49 28.14
C LYS A 4 -6.62 -21.15 27.54
N LEU A 5 -7.45 -20.12 27.60
CA LEU A 5 -7.07 -18.79 27.14
C LEU A 5 -5.86 -18.31 27.95
N VAL A 6 -4.93 -17.66 27.25
CA VAL A 6 -3.75 -17.07 27.92
C VAL A 6 -4.22 -15.88 28.76
N ASP A 7 -3.77 -15.82 30.02
CA ASP A 7 -4.04 -14.66 30.88
C ASP A 7 -3.37 -13.41 30.30
N PRO A 8 -4.16 -12.34 30.04
CA PRO A 8 -3.60 -11.08 29.52
C PRO A 8 -2.45 -10.52 30.36
N ASN A 9 -2.48 -10.72 31.68
CA ASN A 9 -1.43 -10.23 32.59
C ASN A 9 -0.08 -10.97 32.42
N LYS A 10 -0.09 -12.12 31.76
CA LYS A 10 1.13 -12.86 31.40
C LYS A 10 1.71 -12.46 30.06
N LEU A 11 1.08 -11.54 29.32
CA LEU A 11 1.55 -11.08 28.04
C LEU A 11 2.31 -9.77 28.16
N CYS A 12 3.48 -9.69 27.58
CA CYS A 12 4.19 -8.42 27.44
C CYS A 12 3.50 -7.52 26.44
N MET A 13 3.04 -6.33 26.82
CA MET A 13 2.40 -5.37 25.92
C MET A 13 3.35 -4.80 24.85
N GLY A 14 4.65 -5.01 24.99
CA GLY A 14 5.65 -4.56 24.01
C GLY A 14 5.92 -5.52 22.88
N CYS A 15 5.87 -6.85 23.14
CA CYS A 15 6.22 -7.88 22.14
C CYS A 15 5.27 -9.07 22.12
N MET A 16 4.24 -9.10 22.98
CA MET A 16 3.30 -10.22 23.11
C MET A 16 3.98 -11.56 23.39
N GLU A 17 5.13 -11.55 24.09
CA GLU A 17 5.74 -12.75 24.61
C GLU A 17 5.01 -13.18 25.88
N ILE A 18 4.81 -14.50 26.04
CA ILE A 18 4.21 -15.06 27.26
C ILE A 18 5.29 -15.12 28.33
N LEU A 19 5.05 -14.46 29.45
CA LEU A 19 5.93 -14.46 30.61
C LEU A 19 5.40 -15.44 31.67
N GLU A 20 6.26 -16.26 32.25
CA GLU A 20 5.86 -17.16 33.33
C GLU A 20 5.35 -16.37 34.53
N MET A 21 6.05 -15.30 34.87
CA MET A 21 5.62 -14.28 35.84
C MET A 21 5.75 -12.89 35.23
N PRO A 22 4.86 -11.95 35.58
CA PRO A 22 5.02 -10.57 35.16
C PRO A 22 6.39 -10.05 35.57
N GLN A 23 7.21 -9.68 34.61
CA GLN A 23 8.54 -9.09 34.82
C GLN A 23 8.58 -7.74 34.13
N GLU A 24 9.02 -6.73 34.86
CA GLU A 24 9.19 -5.37 34.37
C GLU A 24 10.59 -4.85 34.68
N PRO A 25 11.34 -4.38 33.67
CA PRO A 25 11.03 -4.39 32.24
C PRO A 25 11.03 -5.79 31.63
N CYS A 26 10.31 -5.97 30.50
CA CYS A 26 10.24 -7.25 29.80
C CYS A 26 11.63 -7.78 29.41
N PRO A 27 12.02 -9.02 29.77
CA PRO A 27 13.34 -9.57 29.49
C PRO A 27 13.59 -9.78 27.98
N HIS A 28 12.55 -9.87 27.15
CA HIS A 28 12.67 -10.12 25.72
C HIS A 28 12.80 -8.85 24.87
N CYS A 29 12.13 -7.74 25.26
CA CYS A 29 12.10 -6.53 24.45
C CYS A 29 12.36 -5.24 25.22
N GLY A 30 12.60 -5.32 26.52
CA GLY A 30 12.87 -4.15 27.38
C GLY A 30 11.65 -3.24 27.61
N PHE A 31 10.45 -3.64 27.15
CA PHE A 31 9.26 -2.83 27.36
C PHE A 31 8.92 -2.68 28.83
N TYR A 32 8.67 -1.43 29.26
CA TYR A 32 8.28 -1.09 30.62
C TYR A 32 7.05 -0.18 30.57
N LEU A 33 5.90 -0.70 30.98
CA LEU A 33 4.62 -0.01 30.84
C LEU A 33 4.57 1.36 31.54
N PRO A 34 5.10 1.54 32.78
CA PRO A 34 5.08 2.84 33.46
C PRO A 34 5.82 3.96 32.73
N THR A 35 6.83 3.63 31.89
CA THR A 35 7.57 4.60 31.10
C THR A 35 7.10 4.69 29.64
N TYR A 36 6.10 3.88 29.25
CA TYR A 36 5.57 3.90 27.90
C TYR A 36 4.83 5.20 27.61
N ASN A 37 5.43 6.04 26.79
CA ASN A 37 4.79 7.26 26.32
C ASN A 37 3.81 6.89 25.20
N ARG A 38 2.52 6.78 25.53
CA ARG A 38 1.46 6.43 24.60
C ARG A 38 1.32 7.49 23.51
N VAL A 39 1.30 7.05 22.27
CA VAL A 39 1.04 7.93 21.12
C VAL A 39 -0.33 8.58 21.26
N ARG A 40 -0.42 9.89 21.02
CA ARG A 40 -1.68 10.62 21.07
C ARG A 40 -2.72 9.96 20.17
N ASN A 41 -3.95 9.85 20.64
CA ASN A 41 -5.09 9.22 19.96
C ASN A 41 -4.95 7.70 19.73
N SER A 42 -3.91 7.03 20.24
CA SER A 42 -3.85 5.57 20.17
C SER A 42 -4.72 4.92 21.25
N LEU A 43 -5.10 3.66 21.03
CA LEU A 43 -5.70 2.82 22.06
C LEU A 43 -4.70 2.56 23.19
N PRO A 44 -5.15 2.45 24.44
CA PRO A 44 -4.28 2.03 25.53
C PRO A 44 -3.87 0.55 25.38
N PRO A 45 -2.69 0.15 25.87
CA PRO A 45 -2.39 -1.26 26.10
C PRO A 45 -3.46 -1.90 27.00
N TYR A 46 -3.66 -3.20 26.83
CA TYR A 46 -4.70 -4.03 27.47
C TYR A 46 -6.13 -3.82 26.96
N GLU A 47 -6.38 -2.91 26.02
CA GLU A 47 -7.68 -2.82 25.35
C GLU A 47 -8.00 -4.14 24.63
N ILE A 48 -9.25 -4.59 24.72
CA ILE A 48 -9.71 -5.81 24.04
C ILE A 48 -10.69 -5.44 22.93
N LEU A 49 -10.27 -5.66 21.70
CA LEU A 49 -11.10 -5.40 20.53
C LEU A 49 -11.88 -6.64 20.13
N ASN A 50 -13.17 -6.45 19.82
CA ASN A 50 -14.10 -7.50 19.37
C ASN A 50 -14.11 -8.74 20.29
N GLY A 51 -13.85 -8.57 21.60
CA GLY A 51 -13.76 -9.67 22.57
C GLY A 51 -12.68 -10.73 22.26
N LYS A 52 -11.77 -10.45 21.33
CA LYS A 52 -10.86 -11.45 20.74
C LYS A 52 -9.41 -10.99 20.68
N TYR A 53 -9.16 -9.72 20.49
CA TYR A 53 -7.81 -9.19 20.21
C TYR A 53 -7.35 -8.26 21.32
N LEU A 54 -6.31 -8.66 22.03
CA LEU A 54 -5.65 -7.80 23.01
C LEU A 54 -4.72 -6.81 22.29
N VAL A 55 -4.83 -5.54 22.62
CA VAL A 55 -3.99 -4.46 22.06
C VAL A 55 -2.76 -4.27 22.94
N GLY A 56 -1.59 -4.24 22.33
CA GLY A 56 -0.32 -3.86 22.95
C GLY A 56 0.13 -2.46 22.54
N LYS A 57 1.44 -2.25 22.51
CA LYS A 57 2.01 -0.95 22.11
C LYS A 57 1.79 -0.64 20.65
N VAL A 58 1.81 0.64 20.32
CA VAL A 58 1.91 1.13 18.95
C VAL A 58 3.26 0.70 18.34
N ILE A 59 3.20 0.12 17.14
CA ILE A 59 4.38 -0.27 16.35
C ILE A 59 4.56 0.57 15.08
N GLY A 60 3.52 1.35 14.72
CA GLY A 60 3.59 2.25 13.56
C GLY A 60 2.47 3.28 13.58
N VAL A 61 2.75 4.47 13.02
CA VAL A 61 1.77 5.53 12.79
C VAL A 61 1.95 6.04 11.38
N GLY A 62 0.91 5.92 10.57
CA GLY A 62 0.86 6.42 9.20
C GLY A 62 -0.10 7.59 9.02
N GLY A 63 -0.22 8.09 7.79
CA GLY A 63 -1.18 9.14 7.44
C GLY A 63 -2.64 8.71 7.60
N PHE A 64 -2.92 7.42 7.50
CA PHE A 64 -4.27 6.86 7.48
C PHE A 64 -4.59 5.91 8.64
N GLY A 65 -3.62 5.65 9.53
CA GLY A 65 -3.91 4.73 10.60
C GLY A 65 -2.81 4.58 11.64
N ILE A 66 -3.18 3.89 12.70
CA ILE A 66 -2.32 3.51 13.80
C ILE A 66 -2.19 1.99 13.80
N THR A 67 -0.98 1.49 13.93
CA THR A 67 -0.69 0.06 13.91
C THR A 67 -0.19 -0.38 15.28
N TYR A 68 -0.78 -1.46 15.80
CA TYR A 68 -0.46 -2.02 17.11
C TYR A 68 0.07 -3.43 16.97
N ILE A 69 0.93 -3.84 17.87
CA ILE A 69 1.10 -5.27 18.15
C ILE A 69 -0.08 -5.74 18.98
N GLY A 70 -0.56 -6.96 18.75
CA GLY A 70 -1.65 -7.54 19.52
C GLY A 70 -1.54 -9.05 19.67
N TRP A 71 -2.48 -9.60 20.42
CA TRP A 71 -2.62 -11.02 20.67
C TRP A 71 -4.01 -11.52 20.32
N ASP A 72 -4.10 -12.57 19.52
CA ASP A 72 -5.35 -13.28 19.22
C ASP A 72 -5.55 -14.39 20.27
N PHE A 73 -6.53 -14.22 21.15
CA PHE A 73 -6.83 -15.18 22.21
C PHE A 73 -7.29 -16.55 21.69
N TYR A 74 -8.04 -16.57 20.58
CA TYR A 74 -8.56 -17.82 20.02
C TYR A 74 -7.49 -18.64 19.33
N GLN A 75 -6.59 -17.97 18.62
CA GLN A 75 -5.51 -18.64 17.89
C GLN A 75 -4.21 -18.73 18.71
N SER A 76 -4.16 -18.10 19.90
CA SER A 76 -2.99 -18.04 20.79
C SER A 76 -1.73 -17.63 20.04
N ARG A 77 -1.80 -16.48 19.34
CA ARG A 77 -0.68 -15.97 18.52
C ARG A 77 -0.64 -14.45 18.47
N ARG A 78 0.54 -13.95 18.14
CA ARG A 78 0.74 -12.52 17.83
C ARG A 78 0.03 -12.13 16.55
N VAL A 79 -0.51 -10.93 16.55
CA VAL A 79 -1.13 -10.28 15.41
C VAL A 79 -0.65 -8.84 15.29
N CYS A 80 -0.79 -8.29 14.07
CA CYS A 80 -0.66 -6.87 13.79
C CYS A 80 -2.08 -6.32 13.62
N ILE A 81 -2.44 -5.29 14.39
CA ILE A 81 -3.77 -4.67 14.33
C ILE A 81 -3.59 -3.27 13.75
N LYS A 82 -4.18 -3.01 12.60
CA LYS A 82 -4.16 -1.70 11.95
C LYS A 82 -5.52 -1.05 12.09
N GLU A 83 -5.56 0.12 12.71
CA GLU A 83 -6.74 0.93 12.92
C GLU A 83 -6.85 1.99 11.82
N TYR A 84 -8.02 2.16 11.22
CA TYR A 84 -8.30 3.29 10.34
C TYR A 84 -8.40 4.58 11.16
N PHE A 85 -7.38 5.41 11.07
CA PHE A 85 -7.30 6.66 11.84
C PHE A 85 -6.62 7.76 11.00
N PRO A 86 -7.34 8.35 10.02
CA PRO A 86 -6.76 9.34 9.12
C PRO A 86 -6.36 10.59 9.89
N ARG A 87 -5.07 10.94 9.77
CA ARG A 87 -4.44 12.05 10.48
C ARG A 87 -5.08 13.37 10.10
N GLY A 88 -5.42 14.21 11.11
CA GLY A 88 -6.05 15.51 10.91
C GLY A 88 -7.55 15.46 10.63
N VAL A 89 -8.13 14.26 10.49
CA VAL A 89 -9.56 14.04 10.28
C VAL A 89 -10.19 13.34 11.49
N ALA A 90 -9.51 12.34 12.03
CA ALA A 90 -9.96 11.59 13.19
C ALA A 90 -9.33 12.08 14.49
N SER A 91 -10.08 12.04 15.59
CA SER A 91 -9.63 12.23 16.96
C SER A 91 -10.27 11.18 17.86
N ARG A 92 -9.64 10.88 19.01
CA ARG A 92 -10.20 9.96 20.00
C ARG A 92 -10.70 10.74 21.20
N GLY A 93 -11.97 10.48 21.59
CA GLY A 93 -12.58 11.02 22.80
C GLY A 93 -12.06 10.35 24.08
N GLU A 94 -12.48 10.87 25.23
CA GLU A 94 -12.17 10.27 26.54
C GLU A 94 -12.85 8.92 26.73
N ASP A 95 -13.97 8.69 26.05
CA ASP A 95 -14.71 7.42 25.98
C ASP A 95 -13.98 6.31 25.20
N GLY A 96 -12.83 6.64 24.58
CA GLY A 96 -12.07 5.72 23.72
C GLY A 96 -12.59 5.62 22.29
N GLU A 97 -13.74 6.22 21.97
CA GLU A 97 -14.31 6.19 20.64
C GLU A 97 -13.62 7.18 19.68
N THR A 98 -13.63 6.83 18.41
CA THR A 98 -13.11 7.70 17.36
C THR A 98 -14.18 8.68 16.94
N SER A 99 -13.85 9.96 16.98
CA SER A 99 -14.69 11.06 16.51
C SER A 99 -13.97 11.81 15.39
N MET A 100 -14.73 12.57 14.61
CA MET A 100 -14.11 13.46 13.62
C MET A 100 -13.58 14.70 14.32
N SER A 101 -12.34 15.07 13.98
CA SER A 101 -11.73 16.29 14.48
C SER A 101 -12.46 17.50 13.89
N THR A 102 -13.13 18.28 14.75
CA THR A 102 -13.73 19.57 14.41
C THR A 102 -12.69 20.70 14.40
N TYR A 103 -11.40 20.39 14.46
CA TYR A 103 -10.36 21.41 14.43
C TYR A 103 -10.28 22.06 13.04
N SER A 104 -11.13 23.05 12.84
CA SER A 104 -10.88 24.14 11.93
C SER A 104 -9.83 25.05 12.58
N THR A 105 -8.61 25.06 12.04
CA THR A 105 -7.64 26.12 12.32
C THR A 105 -8.29 27.45 12.02
N SER A 106 -8.43 28.26 13.08
CA SER A 106 -8.63 29.70 13.11
C SER A 106 -8.92 30.38 11.77
N MET A 107 -10.20 30.63 11.47
CA MET A 107 -10.71 31.87 10.88
C MET A 107 -12.24 31.85 10.91
N GLN A 108 -12.82 32.98 11.30
CA GLN A 108 -14.24 33.25 11.34
C GLN A 108 -14.94 32.97 10.02
N TYR A 109 -15.60 31.81 9.91
CA TYR A 109 -16.53 31.50 8.83
C TYR A 109 -17.96 31.33 9.41
N SER A 110 -18.92 31.84 8.67
CA SER A 110 -20.35 31.79 9.00
C SER A 110 -20.83 30.35 9.30
N LEU A 111 -21.74 30.18 10.23
CA LEU A 111 -22.27 28.90 10.76
C LEU A 111 -22.68 27.91 9.64
N ASN A 112 -23.22 28.41 8.52
CA ASN A 112 -23.63 27.58 7.36
C ASN A 112 -22.47 26.92 6.60
N VAL A 113 -21.30 27.56 6.58
CA VAL A 113 -20.08 26.98 5.94
C VAL A 113 -19.46 25.89 6.84
N LEU A 114 -19.56 26.06 8.17
CA LEU A 114 -19.09 25.07 9.14
C LEU A 114 -19.91 23.76 9.07
N THR A 115 -21.25 23.86 8.94
CA THR A 115 -22.12 22.68 8.85
C THR A 115 -21.93 21.90 7.55
N GLN A 116 -21.78 22.58 6.40
CA GLN A 116 -21.51 21.92 5.12
C GLN A 116 -20.11 21.24 5.09
N ASN A 117 -19.08 21.92 5.60
CA ASN A 117 -17.75 21.36 5.71
C ASN A 117 -17.70 20.14 6.66
N THR A 118 -18.47 20.17 7.74
CA THR A 118 -18.57 19.05 8.69
C THR A 118 -19.25 17.83 8.05
N GLN A 119 -20.33 18.03 7.28
CA GLN A 119 -21.02 16.94 6.59
C GLN A 119 -20.17 16.35 5.45
N GLN A 120 -19.48 17.17 4.68
CA GLN A 120 -18.53 16.69 3.66
C GLN A 120 -17.38 15.89 4.28
N ALA A 121 -16.82 16.37 5.39
CA ALA A 121 -15.76 15.65 6.10
C ALA A 121 -16.28 14.32 6.67
N LYS A 122 -17.51 14.28 7.21
CA LYS A 122 -18.17 13.05 7.69
C LYS A 122 -18.36 12.04 6.55
N ASN A 123 -18.90 12.49 5.44
CA ASN A 123 -19.10 11.63 4.26
C ASN A 123 -17.76 11.09 3.73
N ALA A 124 -16.75 11.93 3.70
CA ALA A 124 -15.42 11.57 3.29
C ALA A 124 -14.78 10.53 4.24
N TYR A 125 -14.89 10.69 5.56
CA TYR A 125 -14.44 9.71 6.56
C TYR A 125 -15.13 8.36 6.39
N LEU A 126 -16.47 8.36 6.26
CA LEU A 126 -17.26 7.13 6.07
C LEU A 126 -16.93 6.44 4.76
N GLY A 127 -16.74 7.17 3.66
CA GLY A 127 -16.31 6.62 2.37
C GLY A 127 -14.93 5.97 2.46
N GLY A 128 -13.99 6.61 3.13
CA GLY A 128 -12.66 6.06 3.37
C GLY A 128 -12.69 4.80 4.24
N LEU A 129 -13.53 4.79 5.27
CA LEU A 129 -13.73 3.64 6.15
C LEU A 129 -14.29 2.42 5.38
N GLN A 130 -15.29 2.63 4.52
CA GLN A 130 -15.85 1.58 3.65
C GLN A 130 -14.79 1.03 2.68
N THR A 131 -14.03 1.92 2.05
CA THR A 131 -12.95 1.54 1.15
C THR A 131 -11.89 0.71 1.89
N TYR A 132 -11.53 1.12 3.11
CA TYR A 132 -10.56 0.43 3.95
C TYR A 132 -10.96 -1.02 4.27
N LEU A 133 -12.24 -1.25 4.61
CA LEU A 133 -12.75 -2.60 4.87
C LEU A 133 -12.91 -3.42 3.59
N LYS A 134 -13.34 -2.79 2.49
CA LYS A 134 -13.47 -3.48 1.20
C LYS A 134 -12.12 -4.01 0.71
N GLU A 135 -11.06 -3.27 0.94
CA GLU A 135 -9.72 -3.71 0.59
C GLU A 135 -9.23 -4.83 1.49
N ALA A 136 -9.52 -4.76 2.81
CA ALA A 136 -9.22 -5.86 3.71
C ALA A 136 -9.95 -7.16 3.27
N GLU A 137 -11.21 -7.05 2.85
CA GLU A 137 -11.98 -8.16 2.29
C GLU A 137 -11.32 -8.73 1.04
N ASN A 138 -10.93 -7.87 0.10
CA ASN A 138 -10.27 -8.30 -1.13
C ASN A 138 -8.93 -8.99 -0.84
N LEU A 139 -8.11 -8.43 0.05
CA LEU A 139 -6.83 -9.00 0.43
C LEU A 139 -6.94 -10.31 1.24
N SER A 140 -8.04 -10.51 1.97
CA SER A 140 -8.27 -11.75 2.73
C SER A 140 -8.33 -12.99 1.85
N ARG A 141 -8.64 -12.84 0.55
CA ARG A 141 -8.63 -13.93 -0.44
C ARG A 141 -7.23 -14.50 -0.69
N PHE A 142 -6.18 -13.71 -0.42
CA PHE A 142 -4.78 -14.11 -0.55
C PHE A 142 -4.19 -14.63 0.77
N TYR A 143 -5.04 -15.15 1.66
CA TYR A 143 -4.60 -15.71 2.94
C TYR A 143 -3.53 -16.77 2.74
N ALA A 144 -2.45 -16.66 3.51
CA ALA A 144 -1.29 -17.56 3.48
C ALA A 144 -0.49 -17.57 2.16
N MET A 145 -0.76 -16.64 1.21
CA MET A 145 0.09 -16.52 0.02
C MET A 145 1.49 -16.03 0.43
N PRO A 146 2.57 -16.68 -0.01
CA PRO A 146 3.92 -16.17 0.15
C PRO A 146 4.07 -14.78 -0.50
N GLY A 147 4.98 -13.96 0.02
CA GLY A 147 5.28 -12.63 -0.57
C GLY A 147 4.31 -11.51 -0.21
N ILE A 148 3.18 -11.80 0.44
CA ILE A 148 2.19 -10.81 0.88
C ILE A 148 1.77 -11.06 2.33
N VAL A 149 1.48 -9.99 3.08
CA VAL A 149 0.95 -10.09 4.44
C VAL A 149 -0.45 -10.69 4.44
N SER A 150 -0.70 -11.69 5.30
CA SER A 150 -2.01 -12.32 5.41
C SER A 150 -2.96 -11.47 6.25
N VAL A 151 -4.09 -11.05 5.67
CA VAL A 151 -5.23 -10.49 6.40
C VAL A 151 -5.99 -11.65 7.06
N ARG A 152 -6.22 -11.56 8.38
CA ARG A 152 -6.82 -12.61 9.19
C ARG A 152 -8.26 -12.31 9.60
N ASP A 153 -8.53 -11.02 9.83
CA ASP A 153 -9.84 -10.55 10.26
C ASP A 153 -9.95 -9.04 9.98
N PHE A 154 -11.17 -8.54 9.90
CA PHE A 154 -11.47 -7.12 9.82
C PHE A 154 -12.86 -6.85 10.38
N PHE A 155 -13.02 -5.75 11.10
CA PHE A 155 -14.28 -5.44 11.78
C PHE A 155 -14.41 -3.94 12.09
N TYR A 156 -15.65 -3.52 12.36
CA TYR A 156 -15.97 -2.22 12.93
C TYR A 156 -15.89 -2.24 14.45
N GLY A 157 -15.38 -1.18 15.05
CA GLY A 157 -15.35 -0.97 16.50
C GLY A 157 -14.92 0.46 16.81
N ASN A 158 -15.31 1.00 17.95
CA ASN A 158 -14.92 2.33 18.44
C ASN A 158 -15.16 3.44 17.37
N LYS A 159 -16.26 3.35 16.62
CA LYS A 159 -16.63 4.23 15.50
C LYS A 159 -15.56 4.32 14.37
N THR A 160 -14.73 3.31 14.25
CA THR A 160 -13.73 3.15 13.21
C THR A 160 -13.67 1.69 12.73
N ALA A 161 -12.63 1.33 11.98
CA ALA A 161 -12.41 -0.03 11.49
C ALA A 161 -11.01 -0.53 11.81
N TYR A 162 -10.92 -1.83 11.98
CA TYR A 162 -9.69 -2.54 12.29
C TYR A 162 -9.43 -3.64 11.25
N ILE A 163 -8.18 -3.77 10.84
CA ILE A 163 -7.69 -4.91 10.07
C ILE A 163 -6.68 -5.66 10.94
N VAL A 164 -6.92 -6.96 11.11
CA VAL A 164 -6.01 -7.84 11.84
C VAL A 164 -5.21 -8.66 10.83
N MET A 165 -3.90 -8.57 10.91
CA MET A 165 -2.96 -9.22 10.01
C MET A 165 -2.00 -10.12 10.77
N GLU A 166 -1.29 -10.98 10.05
CA GLU A 166 -0.16 -11.69 10.63
C GLU A 166 0.88 -10.69 11.16
N TYR A 167 1.47 -10.99 12.30
CA TYR A 167 2.61 -10.24 12.82
C TYR A 167 3.89 -10.82 12.22
N ILE A 168 4.59 -10.02 11.40
CA ILE A 168 5.88 -10.40 10.82
C ILE A 168 6.97 -10.04 11.83
N GLN A 169 7.60 -11.06 12.40
CA GLN A 169 8.74 -10.87 13.29
C GLN A 169 10.00 -10.58 12.46
N GLY A 170 10.23 -9.30 12.19
CA GLY A 170 11.32 -8.87 11.31
C GLY A 170 11.42 -7.35 11.24
N ILE A 171 12.12 -6.88 10.21
CA ILE A 171 12.33 -5.46 9.91
C ILE A 171 12.00 -5.19 8.45
N ASN A 172 11.77 -3.93 8.07
CA ASN A 172 11.59 -3.61 6.67
C ASN A 172 12.91 -3.60 5.89
N LEU A 173 12.84 -3.71 4.55
CA LEU A 173 14.04 -3.79 3.70
C LEU A 173 14.92 -2.54 3.79
N LYS A 174 14.35 -1.39 4.08
CA LYS A 174 15.15 -0.16 4.28
C LYS A 174 15.99 -0.23 5.55
N GLN A 175 15.40 -0.72 6.65
CA GLN A 175 16.14 -0.95 7.89
C GLN A 175 17.17 -2.05 7.71
N TYR A 176 16.83 -3.11 6.99
CA TYR A 176 17.76 -4.19 6.67
C TYR A 176 18.93 -3.70 5.85
N ALA A 177 18.71 -2.93 4.78
CA ALA A 177 19.77 -2.33 3.98
C ALA A 177 20.67 -1.42 4.85
N LYS A 178 20.08 -0.62 5.75
CA LYS A 178 20.85 0.23 6.67
C LYS A 178 21.77 -0.60 7.57
N GLN A 179 21.31 -1.76 8.07
CA GLN A 179 22.13 -2.67 8.88
C GLN A 179 23.25 -3.33 8.06
N GLN A 180 23.08 -3.46 6.73
CA GLN A 180 24.07 -4.03 5.80
C GLN A 180 25.00 -2.96 5.18
N GLY A 181 25.11 -1.77 5.77
CA GLY A 181 25.97 -0.71 5.26
C GLY A 181 25.33 0.22 4.24
N GLY A 182 23.98 0.23 4.15
CA GLY A 182 23.20 1.18 3.33
C GLY A 182 22.72 0.62 2.00
N ARG A 183 23.19 -0.54 1.57
CA ARG A 183 22.78 -1.23 0.32
C ARG A 183 22.83 -2.73 0.48
N LEU A 184 22.15 -3.45 -0.40
CA LEU A 184 22.13 -4.91 -0.46
C LEU A 184 22.86 -5.40 -1.71
N SER A 185 23.40 -6.61 -1.67
CA SER A 185 23.91 -7.24 -2.89
C SER A 185 22.77 -7.86 -3.72
N PRO A 186 22.94 -7.96 -5.05
CA PRO A 186 21.96 -8.63 -5.93
C PRO A 186 21.68 -10.08 -5.49
N GLN A 187 22.71 -10.80 -5.04
CA GLN A 187 22.63 -12.18 -4.57
C GLN A 187 21.74 -12.34 -3.33
N VAL A 188 21.62 -11.30 -2.53
CA VAL A 188 20.73 -11.27 -1.36
C VAL A 188 19.34 -10.79 -1.75
N LEU A 189 19.23 -9.69 -2.51
CA LEU A 189 17.95 -9.03 -2.78
C LEU A 189 17.07 -9.82 -3.75
N PHE A 190 17.61 -10.27 -4.90
CA PHE A 190 16.79 -10.89 -5.93
C PHE A 190 16.08 -12.18 -5.48
N PRO A 191 16.74 -13.13 -4.78
CA PRO A 191 16.04 -14.30 -4.26
C PRO A 191 14.86 -13.96 -3.34
N MET A 192 15.00 -12.92 -2.50
CA MET A 192 13.93 -12.49 -1.58
C MET A 192 12.72 -11.93 -2.32
N LEU A 193 12.91 -11.33 -3.49
CA LEU A 193 11.83 -10.66 -4.22
C LEU A 193 11.01 -11.60 -5.10
N LYS A 194 11.46 -12.84 -5.35
CA LYS A 194 10.71 -13.80 -6.18
C LYS A 194 9.27 -13.99 -5.71
N GLU A 195 9.08 -14.30 -4.42
CA GLU A 195 7.76 -14.49 -3.84
C GLU A 195 6.95 -13.18 -3.82
N VAL A 196 7.59 -12.03 -3.61
CA VAL A 196 6.96 -10.70 -3.64
C VAL A 196 6.40 -10.41 -5.03
N ILE A 197 7.19 -10.62 -6.09
CA ILE A 197 6.75 -10.37 -7.47
C ILE A 197 5.63 -11.34 -7.86
N ALA A 198 5.74 -12.62 -7.49
CA ALA A 198 4.69 -13.61 -7.72
C ALA A 198 3.37 -13.22 -7.04
N ALA A 199 3.44 -12.77 -5.79
CA ALA A 199 2.27 -12.31 -5.05
C ALA A 199 1.63 -11.07 -5.67
N LEU A 200 2.43 -10.07 -6.06
CA LEU A 200 1.93 -8.88 -6.76
C LEU A 200 1.27 -9.24 -8.09
N ASN A 201 1.85 -10.17 -8.87
CA ASN A 201 1.22 -10.65 -10.10
C ASN A 201 -0.15 -11.28 -9.84
N ALA A 202 -0.28 -12.10 -8.81
CA ALA A 202 -1.55 -12.72 -8.45
C ALA A 202 -2.60 -11.68 -8.02
N VAL A 203 -2.20 -10.67 -7.25
CA VAL A 203 -3.09 -9.58 -6.79
C VAL A 203 -3.53 -8.71 -7.96
N HIS A 204 -2.64 -8.43 -8.91
CA HIS A 204 -2.95 -7.66 -10.11
C HIS A 204 -3.97 -8.37 -11.01
N LYS A 205 -3.96 -9.70 -11.10
CA LYS A 205 -4.98 -10.48 -11.83
C LYS A 205 -6.39 -10.30 -11.27
N GLU A 206 -6.50 -9.97 -9.99
CA GLU A 206 -7.77 -9.61 -9.34
C GLU A 206 -8.06 -8.09 -9.39
N ASN A 207 -7.35 -7.34 -10.25
CA ASN A 207 -7.46 -5.88 -10.41
C ASN A 207 -7.17 -5.09 -9.12
N ILE A 208 -6.36 -5.62 -8.22
CA ILE A 208 -5.91 -4.94 -7.01
C ILE A 208 -4.50 -4.42 -7.26
N ILE A 209 -4.26 -3.14 -7.00
CA ILE A 209 -2.97 -2.47 -7.17
C ILE A 209 -2.52 -1.96 -5.81
N HIS A 210 -1.25 -2.18 -5.47
CA HIS A 210 -0.69 -1.80 -4.16
C HIS A 210 -0.53 -0.27 -3.99
N ARG A 211 -0.01 0.43 -5.00
CA ARG A 211 0.14 1.90 -5.07
C ARG A 211 1.13 2.54 -4.08
N ASP A 212 1.73 1.77 -3.20
CA ASP A 212 2.69 2.28 -2.20
C ASP A 212 3.88 1.35 -1.96
N ILE A 213 4.34 0.66 -3.01
CA ILE A 213 5.52 -0.18 -2.91
C ILE A 213 6.74 0.70 -2.64
N SER A 214 7.48 0.33 -1.61
CA SER A 214 8.74 0.97 -1.22
C SER A 214 9.49 0.05 -0.26
N PRO A 215 10.79 0.27 -0.02
CA PRO A 215 11.55 -0.52 0.96
C PRO A 215 10.99 -0.47 2.39
N ASP A 216 10.22 0.56 2.74
CA ASP A 216 9.54 0.67 4.03
C ASP A 216 8.34 -0.30 4.14
N ASN A 217 7.72 -0.66 3.00
CA ASN A 217 6.53 -1.51 2.92
C ASN A 217 6.83 -2.95 2.48
N ILE A 218 8.08 -3.36 2.49
CA ILE A 218 8.48 -4.75 2.29
C ILE A 218 9.22 -5.19 3.56
N MET A 219 8.62 -6.11 4.31
CA MET A 219 9.19 -6.67 5.53
C MET A 219 9.99 -7.92 5.20
N ILE A 220 11.13 -8.10 5.87
CA ILE A 220 11.87 -9.34 5.91
C ILE A 220 11.72 -9.97 7.28
N SER A 221 11.24 -11.20 7.33
CA SER A 221 11.10 -11.99 8.55
C SER A 221 12.44 -12.62 8.97
N ARG A 222 12.51 -13.15 10.19
CA ARG A 222 13.74 -13.78 10.71
C ARG A 222 14.21 -14.99 9.92
N ASP A 223 13.29 -15.68 9.23
CA ASP A 223 13.57 -16.82 8.33
C ASP A 223 13.94 -16.38 6.90
N GLY A 224 14.16 -15.07 6.68
CA GLY A 224 14.64 -14.52 5.40
C GLY A 224 13.56 -14.33 4.34
N LYS A 225 12.28 -14.53 4.66
CA LYS A 225 11.17 -14.34 3.71
C LYS A 225 10.74 -12.89 3.65
N ALA A 226 10.62 -12.37 2.43
CA ALA A 226 10.12 -11.02 2.20
C ALA A 226 8.60 -11.04 1.97
N LYS A 227 7.91 -10.06 2.52
CA LYS A 227 6.46 -9.86 2.34
C LYS A 227 6.12 -8.40 2.17
N VAL A 228 5.30 -8.10 1.19
CA VAL A 228 4.70 -6.76 1.04
C VAL A 228 3.63 -6.58 2.11
N ILE A 229 3.67 -5.42 2.74
CA ILE A 229 2.68 -4.98 3.73
C ILE A 229 2.01 -3.69 3.26
N ASP A 230 0.90 -3.31 3.88
CA ASP A 230 0.25 -2.00 3.70
C ASP A 230 -0.18 -1.71 2.27
N PHE A 231 -1.11 -2.50 1.72
CA PHE A 231 -1.82 -2.15 0.49
C PHE A 231 -2.49 -0.78 0.65
N GLY A 232 -2.33 0.08 -0.35
CA GLY A 232 -2.59 1.51 -0.26
C GLY A 232 -4.07 1.94 -0.32
N ALA A 233 -5.00 1.17 0.28
CA ALA A 233 -6.44 1.43 0.31
C ALA A 233 -6.82 2.87 0.61
N ALA A 234 -6.15 3.43 1.58
CA ALA A 234 -6.43 4.76 2.06
C ALA A 234 -6.05 5.88 1.06
N LYS A 235 -5.32 5.57 -0.02
CA LYS A 235 -4.94 6.58 -1.03
C LYS A 235 -6.05 6.93 -2.03
N ASN A 236 -7.14 6.17 -2.07
CA ASN A 236 -8.34 6.54 -2.84
C ASN A 236 -9.12 7.70 -2.20
N TYR A 237 -8.63 8.24 -1.08
CA TYR A 237 -9.24 9.36 -0.41
C TYR A 237 -8.92 10.66 -1.15
N HIS A 238 -9.79 11.03 -2.07
CA HIS A 238 -9.77 12.32 -2.75
C HIS A 238 -10.28 13.43 -1.83
N SER A 239 -9.53 13.76 -0.78
CA SER A 239 -9.69 15.09 -0.21
C SER A 239 -8.95 16.08 -1.12
N ALA A 240 -9.65 17.13 -1.53
CA ALA A 240 -9.25 18.08 -2.57
C ALA A 240 -8.01 18.96 -2.25
N ARG A 241 -7.19 18.61 -1.26
CA ARG A 241 -6.01 19.36 -0.83
C ARG A 241 -4.82 18.41 -0.71
N ASP A 242 -3.85 18.55 -1.62
CA ASP A 242 -2.49 17.96 -1.58
C ASP A 242 -2.36 16.44 -1.61
N THR A 243 -2.70 15.80 -2.71
CA THR A 243 -2.25 14.42 -3.03
C THR A 243 -0.73 14.28 -3.08
N SER A 244 0.00 15.35 -3.37
CA SER A 244 1.46 15.36 -3.45
C SER A 244 2.17 15.09 -2.13
N ILE A 245 1.55 15.42 -0.97
CA ILE A 245 2.17 15.26 0.36
C ILE A 245 2.22 13.79 0.80
N LEU A 246 1.36 12.94 0.25
CA LEU A 246 1.24 11.53 0.63
C LEU A 246 2.04 10.57 -0.25
N LEU A 247 2.55 11.06 -1.39
CA LEU A 247 3.35 10.25 -2.31
C LEU A 247 4.78 10.07 -1.79
N LYS A 248 5.28 8.85 -1.86
CA LYS A 248 6.68 8.56 -1.49
C LYS A 248 7.60 8.99 -2.62
N HIS A 249 8.18 10.18 -2.49
CA HIS A 249 9.13 10.73 -3.47
C HIS A 249 10.23 9.73 -3.81
N GLY A 250 10.52 9.61 -5.12
CA GLY A 250 11.51 8.68 -5.66
C GLY A 250 11.01 7.25 -5.85
N TYR A 251 9.79 6.92 -5.40
CA TYR A 251 9.14 5.62 -5.63
C TYR A 251 7.83 5.74 -6.40
N ALA A 252 7.13 6.87 -6.27
CA ALA A 252 5.86 7.10 -6.94
C ALA A 252 6.07 7.43 -8.43
N PRO A 253 5.41 6.70 -9.36
CA PRO A 253 5.43 6.99 -10.78
C PRO A 253 4.58 8.20 -11.14
N ILE A 254 4.72 8.71 -12.38
CA ILE A 254 4.14 9.98 -12.81
C ILE A 254 2.61 9.99 -12.75
N GLU A 255 1.97 8.90 -13.09
CA GLU A 255 0.51 8.76 -13.08
C GLU A 255 -0.11 8.88 -11.69
N GLN A 256 0.68 8.75 -10.62
CA GLN A 256 0.20 8.98 -9.26
C GLN A 256 0.16 10.47 -8.87
N TYR A 257 0.86 11.33 -9.62
CA TYR A 257 0.83 12.78 -9.42
C TYR A 257 -0.34 13.45 -10.16
N ASP A 258 -0.94 12.74 -11.12
CA ASP A 258 -2.13 13.20 -11.83
C ASP A 258 -3.39 12.55 -11.19
N ARG A 259 -4.43 13.38 -10.91
CA ARG A 259 -5.72 12.89 -10.39
C ARG A 259 -6.45 11.97 -11.38
N ASN A 260 -6.24 12.19 -12.69
CA ASN A 260 -6.82 11.42 -13.77
C ASN A 260 -5.84 10.35 -14.31
N GLY A 261 -4.67 10.22 -13.70
CA GLY A 261 -3.64 9.29 -14.13
C GLY A 261 -4.11 7.84 -14.08
N LYS A 262 -3.99 7.14 -15.20
CA LYS A 262 -4.37 5.73 -15.30
C LYS A 262 -3.38 4.88 -14.52
N GLN A 263 -3.80 4.32 -13.40
CA GLN A 263 -3.01 3.43 -12.58
C GLN A 263 -3.34 1.97 -12.90
N GLY A 264 -2.32 1.13 -12.89
CA GLY A 264 -2.41 -0.28 -13.22
C GLY A 264 -1.22 -1.07 -12.66
N PRO A 265 -1.03 -2.34 -13.07
CA PRO A 265 0.12 -3.14 -12.68
C PRO A 265 1.47 -2.43 -12.92
N TRP A 266 1.59 -1.66 -13.99
CA TRP A 266 2.75 -0.84 -14.34
C TRP A 266 3.13 0.20 -13.27
N THR A 267 2.16 0.65 -12.46
CA THR A 267 2.38 1.57 -11.33
C THR A 267 3.22 0.89 -10.25
N ASP A 268 2.86 -0.35 -9.91
CA ASP A 268 3.60 -1.13 -8.92
C ASP A 268 4.93 -1.64 -9.47
N VAL A 269 5.03 -1.93 -10.78
CA VAL A 269 6.30 -2.27 -11.45
C VAL A 269 7.30 -1.13 -11.27
N TYR A 270 6.93 0.11 -11.57
CA TYR A 270 7.81 1.27 -11.37
C TYR A 270 8.27 1.38 -9.92
N SER A 271 7.33 1.33 -8.98
CA SER A 271 7.61 1.49 -7.55
C SER A 271 8.51 0.37 -7.01
N LEU A 272 8.35 -0.86 -7.49
CA LEU A 272 9.21 -1.98 -7.15
C LEU A 272 10.62 -1.81 -7.74
N CYS A 273 10.72 -1.44 -9.02
CA CYS A 273 12.02 -1.17 -9.67
C CYS A 273 12.75 -0.01 -8.99
N ALA A 274 12.05 1.05 -8.57
CA ALA A 274 12.62 2.16 -7.79
C ALA A 274 13.12 1.68 -6.41
N SER A 275 12.40 0.76 -5.78
CA SER A 275 12.81 0.12 -4.53
C SER A 275 14.06 -0.73 -4.71
N ILE A 276 14.12 -1.55 -5.76
CA ILE A 276 15.28 -2.38 -6.11
C ILE A 276 16.50 -1.48 -6.39
N TYR A 277 16.33 -0.46 -7.24
CA TYR A 277 17.40 0.47 -7.57
C TYR A 277 18.01 1.11 -6.30
N TYR A 278 17.15 1.64 -5.42
CA TYR A 278 17.59 2.21 -4.15
C TYR A 278 18.31 1.18 -3.25
N LEU A 279 17.75 -0.01 -3.11
CA LEU A 279 18.31 -1.06 -2.24
C LEU A 279 19.68 -1.56 -2.73
N LEU A 280 19.91 -1.58 -4.04
CA LEU A 280 21.17 -2.03 -4.63
C LEU A 280 22.24 -0.92 -4.69
N THR A 281 21.84 0.32 -5.00
CA THR A 281 22.76 1.44 -5.21
C THR A 281 22.94 2.33 -4.00
N GLY A 282 21.98 2.38 -3.09
CA GLY A 282 21.87 3.38 -2.03
C GLY A 282 21.38 4.76 -2.53
N VAL A 283 21.18 4.92 -3.84
CA VAL A 283 20.78 6.20 -4.46
C VAL A 283 19.28 6.26 -4.62
N LYS A 284 18.68 7.31 -4.07
CA LYS A 284 17.25 7.59 -4.22
C LYS A 284 17.01 8.31 -5.55
N LEU A 285 16.01 7.84 -6.32
CA LEU A 285 15.64 8.47 -7.58
C LEU A 285 15.07 9.88 -7.39
N GLN A 286 15.19 10.69 -8.44
CA GLN A 286 14.43 11.94 -8.59
C GLN A 286 12.92 11.61 -8.60
N ARG A 287 12.08 12.61 -8.34
CA ARG A 287 10.63 12.46 -8.55
C ARG A 287 10.34 12.19 -10.03
N SER A 288 9.36 11.35 -10.32
CA SER A 288 9.09 10.94 -11.71
C SER A 288 8.78 12.12 -12.64
N TYR A 289 8.10 13.16 -12.17
CA TYR A 289 7.85 14.35 -12.97
C TYR A 289 9.13 15.20 -13.22
N GLU A 290 10.12 15.16 -12.34
CA GLU A 290 11.43 15.80 -12.56
C GLU A 290 12.22 15.06 -13.63
N ARG A 291 12.09 13.71 -13.68
CA ARG A 291 12.73 12.85 -14.68
C ARG A 291 12.20 13.09 -16.10
N VAL A 292 10.97 13.61 -16.26
CA VAL A 292 10.44 14.02 -17.59
C VAL A 292 11.27 15.15 -18.18
N ALA A 293 11.70 16.10 -17.36
CA ALA A 293 12.50 17.24 -17.82
C ALA A 293 13.97 16.86 -18.04
N GLU A 294 14.55 16.12 -17.08
CA GLU A 294 15.94 15.66 -17.12
C GLU A 294 16.07 14.37 -16.34
N ASP A 295 16.25 13.25 -17.03
CA ASP A 295 16.43 11.94 -16.39
C ASP A 295 17.90 11.69 -16.01
N LYS A 296 18.21 11.67 -14.71
CA LYS A 296 19.54 11.40 -14.14
C LYS A 296 19.72 9.93 -13.72
N LEU A 297 18.90 9.03 -14.26
CA LEU A 297 19.02 7.60 -13.98
C LEU A 297 20.34 7.05 -14.49
N GLN A 298 21.18 6.56 -13.60
CA GLN A 298 22.47 5.96 -13.92
C GLN A 298 22.37 4.44 -14.07
N TYR A 299 23.25 3.86 -14.86
CA TYR A 299 23.41 2.40 -14.88
C TYR A 299 23.95 1.91 -13.54
N MET A 300 23.34 0.85 -13.00
CA MET A 300 23.77 0.32 -11.70
C MET A 300 25.21 -0.20 -11.72
N GLN A 301 25.66 -0.70 -12.85
CA GLN A 301 27.05 -1.14 -13.06
C GLN A 301 28.05 0.03 -12.91
N THR A 302 27.72 1.23 -13.40
CA THR A 302 28.56 2.42 -13.22
C THR A 302 28.64 2.88 -11.76
N LEU A 303 27.65 2.49 -10.95
CA LEU A 303 27.61 2.72 -9.49
C LEU A 303 28.29 1.58 -8.71
N GLY A 304 28.96 0.65 -9.39
CA GLY A 304 29.68 -0.46 -8.79
C GLY A 304 28.79 -1.59 -8.28
N VAL A 305 27.54 -1.71 -8.77
CA VAL A 305 26.66 -2.82 -8.39
C VAL A 305 26.89 -4.01 -9.34
N PRO A 306 27.16 -5.22 -8.83
CA PRO A 306 27.47 -6.38 -9.64
C PRO A 306 26.20 -7.07 -10.19
N VAL A 307 25.42 -6.35 -11.00
CA VAL A 307 24.26 -6.89 -11.75
C VAL A 307 24.66 -7.27 -13.15
N THR A 308 23.95 -8.23 -13.74
CA THR A 308 24.09 -8.54 -15.18
C THR A 308 23.50 -7.42 -16.02
N GLU A 309 23.91 -7.33 -17.29
CA GLU A 309 23.33 -6.38 -18.23
C GLU A 309 21.82 -6.58 -18.39
N GLN A 310 21.36 -7.83 -18.42
CA GLN A 310 19.93 -8.16 -18.45
C GLN A 310 19.18 -7.60 -17.23
N GLN A 311 19.71 -7.79 -16.03
CA GLN A 311 19.12 -7.29 -14.79
C GLN A 311 19.06 -5.76 -14.75
N ASP A 312 20.14 -5.08 -15.16
CA ASP A 312 20.16 -3.61 -15.24
C ASP A 312 19.13 -3.10 -16.24
N ARG A 313 19.08 -3.70 -17.44
CA ARG A 313 18.11 -3.36 -18.48
C ARG A 313 16.66 -3.60 -18.00
N ALA A 314 16.38 -4.73 -17.37
CA ALA A 314 15.04 -5.02 -16.84
C ALA A 314 14.58 -3.99 -15.82
N ILE A 315 15.44 -3.62 -14.86
CA ILE A 315 15.09 -2.61 -13.84
C ILE A 315 14.92 -1.24 -14.48
N ARG A 316 15.78 -0.85 -15.43
CA ARG A 316 15.66 0.45 -16.12
C ARG A 316 14.40 0.54 -16.99
N LYS A 317 14.00 -0.53 -17.69
CA LYS A 317 12.75 -0.62 -18.43
C LYS A 317 11.55 -0.43 -17.49
N GLY A 318 11.55 -1.08 -16.32
CA GLY A 318 10.52 -0.89 -15.30
C GLY A 318 10.48 0.53 -14.70
N LEU A 319 11.61 1.27 -14.78
CA LEU A 319 11.74 2.67 -14.34
C LEU A 319 11.42 3.69 -15.42
N ASN A 320 10.99 3.28 -16.61
CA ASN A 320 10.64 4.25 -17.66
C ASN A 320 9.53 5.19 -17.15
N VAL A 321 9.63 6.49 -17.47
CA VAL A 321 8.65 7.46 -17.03
C VAL A 321 7.35 7.31 -17.83
N GLN A 322 7.44 6.95 -19.11
CA GLN A 322 6.28 6.67 -19.95
C GLN A 322 5.69 5.30 -19.63
N ILE A 323 4.37 5.25 -19.44
CA ILE A 323 3.65 4.02 -19.02
C ILE A 323 3.80 2.91 -20.07
N GLU A 324 3.67 3.28 -21.35
CA GLU A 324 3.66 2.38 -22.49
C GLU A 324 5.00 1.67 -22.69
N GLU A 325 6.09 2.28 -22.23
CA GLU A 325 7.45 1.74 -22.32
C GLU A 325 7.84 0.87 -21.12
N ARG A 326 6.98 0.79 -20.09
CA ARG A 326 7.18 -0.09 -18.93
C ARG A 326 6.63 -1.49 -19.18
N TYR A 327 6.99 -2.42 -18.31
CA TYR A 327 6.27 -3.68 -18.21
C TYR A 327 4.83 -3.44 -17.79
N GLN A 328 3.90 -4.05 -18.52
CA GLN A 328 2.48 -3.95 -18.24
C GLN A 328 2.03 -4.97 -17.18
N THR A 329 2.85 -6.01 -16.93
CA THR A 329 2.60 -7.04 -15.92
C THR A 329 3.85 -7.31 -15.07
N MET A 330 3.63 -7.84 -13.86
CA MET A 330 4.73 -8.35 -13.03
C MET A 330 5.34 -9.62 -13.59
N ALA A 331 4.60 -10.39 -14.39
CA ALA A 331 5.09 -11.60 -15.03
C ALA A 331 6.17 -11.30 -16.08
N ASP A 332 5.94 -10.27 -16.92
CA ASP A 332 6.91 -9.84 -17.93
C ASP A 332 8.18 -9.28 -17.27
N PHE A 333 8.01 -8.48 -16.21
CA PHE A 333 9.15 -7.99 -15.43
C PHE A 333 9.94 -9.14 -14.78
N TYR A 334 9.25 -10.14 -14.22
CA TYR A 334 9.88 -11.29 -13.60
C TYR A 334 10.71 -12.08 -14.64
N TYR A 335 10.14 -12.31 -15.83
CA TYR A 335 10.81 -13.02 -16.90
C TYR A 335 12.12 -12.33 -17.33
N ASP A 336 12.06 -11.02 -17.57
CA ASP A 336 13.25 -10.25 -17.98
C ASP A 336 14.30 -10.17 -16.87
N LEU A 337 13.87 -10.12 -15.58
CA LEU A 337 14.79 -10.03 -14.45
C LEU A 337 15.50 -11.34 -14.13
N TYR A 338 14.79 -12.49 -14.23
CA TYR A 338 15.29 -13.80 -13.78
C TYR A 338 15.59 -14.78 -14.92
N GLY A 339 15.13 -14.53 -16.15
CA GLY A 339 15.27 -15.47 -17.28
C GLY A 339 14.38 -16.70 -17.18
N GLU A 340 13.37 -16.69 -16.31
CA GLU A 340 12.41 -17.78 -16.10
C GLU A 340 10.99 -17.23 -15.92
N CYS A 341 9.97 -18.02 -16.24
CA CYS A 341 8.58 -17.64 -16.07
C CYS A 341 8.12 -17.82 -14.61
N LEU A 342 7.18 -17.00 -14.18
CA LEU A 342 6.39 -17.29 -12.98
C LEU A 342 5.61 -18.60 -13.17
N PRO A 343 5.40 -19.41 -12.13
CA PRO A 343 4.60 -20.63 -12.22
C PRO A 343 3.21 -20.36 -12.82
N GLY A 344 2.90 -21.08 -13.91
CA GLY A 344 1.63 -20.93 -14.65
C GLY A 344 1.57 -19.78 -15.65
N GLU A 345 2.63 -18.99 -15.78
CA GLU A 345 2.76 -17.96 -16.83
C GLU A 345 3.53 -18.49 -18.05
N LYS A 346 3.29 -17.81 -19.16
CA LYS A 346 4.03 -18.08 -20.42
C LYS A 346 5.07 -16.99 -20.65
N PRO A 347 6.14 -17.26 -21.40
CA PRO A 347 7.06 -16.20 -21.83
C PRO A 347 6.30 -15.08 -22.54
N PRO A 348 6.75 -13.83 -22.40
CA PRO A 348 6.23 -12.73 -23.19
C PRO A 348 6.27 -13.09 -24.68
N VAL A 349 5.21 -12.78 -25.41
CA VAL A 349 5.21 -12.94 -26.87
C VAL A 349 6.22 -11.93 -27.41
N GLU A 350 7.28 -12.43 -28.08
CA GLU A 350 8.17 -11.54 -28.83
C GLU A 350 7.34 -10.78 -29.86
N VAL A 351 7.10 -9.52 -29.60
CA VAL A 351 6.62 -8.60 -30.62
C VAL A 351 7.80 -8.44 -31.56
N GLN A 352 7.79 -9.18 -32.68
CA GLN A 352 8.72 -8.92 -33.77
C GLN A 352 8.62 -7.45 -34.11
N GLU A 353 9.71 -6.71 -33.93
CA GLU A 353 9.78 -5.35 -34.46
C GLU A 353 9.37 -5.43 -35.93
N PRO A 354 8.41 -4.57 -36.39
CA PRO A 354 8.08 -4.55 -37.81
C PRO A 354 9.39 -4.29 -38.58
N GLU A 355 9.77 -5.24 -39.47
CA GLU A 355 10.87 -5.08 -40.40
C GLU A 355 10.77 -3.66 -40.97
N LYS A 356 11.85 -2.88 -40.83
CA LYS A 356 11.93 -1.56 -41.44
C LYS A 356 11.55 -1.70 -42.91
N ALA A 357 10.33 -1.27 -43.24
CA ALA A 357 9.90 -1.19 -44.62
C ALA A 357 10.92 -0.33 -45.37
N GLN A 358 11.56 -0.93 -46.34
CA GLN A 358 12.43 -0.21 -47.28
C GLN A 358 11.61 0.92 -47.87
N GLU A 359 12.11 2.15 -47.73
CA GLU A 359 11.51 3.32 -48.36
C GLU A 359 11.39 3.07 -49.86
N PRO A 360 10.20 3.24 -50.47
CA PRO A 360 10.11 3.27 -51.91
C PRO A 360 10.65 4.61 -52.43
N GLU A 361 11.75 4.55 -53.16
CA GLU A 361 12.15 5.65 -54.05
C GLU A 361 11.03 5.93 -55.06
N ASN A 362 10.38 7.03 -54.95
CA ASN A 362 9.83 7.91 -55.98
C ASN A 362 8.65 8.72 -55.42
N VAL A 363 8.95 9.93 -55.01
CA VAL A 363 7.96 10.94 -54.63
C VAL A 363 7.50 11.66 -55.92
N ARG A 364 6.22 11.53 -56.26
CA ARG A 364 5.49 12.52 -57.05
C ARG A 364 4.64 13.36 -56.11
N GLU A 365 4.78 14.67 -56.19
CA GLU A 365 4.00 15.65 -55.41
C GLU A 365 2.49 15.46 -55.61
N PRO A 366 1.64 15.52 -54.54
CA PRO A 366 0.21 15.56 -54.70
C PRO A 366 -0.35 16.97 -54.80
N GLU A 367 -1.26 17.12 -55.76
CA GLU A 367 -2.12 18.29 -55.98
C GLU A 367 -3.01 18.61 -54.75
N LYS A 368 -3.25 19.89 -54.57
CA LYS A 368 -4.14 20.49 -53.57
C LYS A 368 -5.58 20.01 -53.73
N VAL A 369 -6.14 19.37 -52.71
CA VAL A 369 -7.59 19.15 -52.58
C VAL A 369 -8.13 19.94 -51.39
N THR A 370 -9.16 20.71 -51.65
CA THR A 370 -9.89 21.61 -50.77
C THR A 370 -10.68 20.86 -49.69
N ALA A 371 -10.72 21.46 -48.49
CA ALA A 371 -11.43 20.97 -47.31
C ALA A 371 -12.95 20.94 -47.50
N ALA A 372 -13.58 19.83 -47.04
CA ALA A 372 -15.01 19.76 -46.74
C ALA A 372 -15.17 19.35 -45.29
N THR A 373 -15.73 20.26 -44.50
CA THR A 373 -16.13 20.04 -43.09
C THR A 373 -17.38 19.18 -43.03
N SER A 374 -17.34 18.08 -42.28
CA SER A 374 -18.53 17.37 -41.84
C SER A 374 -18.56 17.31 -40.32
N GLU A 375 -19.57 17.93 -39.73
CA GLU A 375 -19.91 17.92 -38.33
C GLU A 375 -20.33 16.50 -37.92
N PHE A 376 -19.74 15.97 -36.85
CA PHE A 376 -20.12 14.71 -36.24
C PHE A 376 -20.91 15.01 -34.98
N GLN A 377 -22.20 14.63 -34.93
CA GLN A 377 -23.07 14.72 -33.78
C GLN A 377 -22.95 13.46 -32.95
N TRP A 378 -22.79 13.61 -31.62
CA TRP A 378 -22.79 12.52 -30.64
C TRP A 378 -24.22 12.30 -30.13
N GLU A 379 -24.75 11.09 -30.31
CA GLU A 379 -25.94 10.64 -29.60
C GLU A 379 -25.57 9.98 -28.27
N GLU A 380 -26.07 10.51 -27.17
CA GLU A 380 -25.99 9.92 -25.83
C GLU A 380 -27.00 8.78 -25.69
N LYS A 381 -26.54 7.56 -25.41
CA LYS A 381 -27.42 6.45 -25.00
C LYS A 381 -27.48 6.38 -23.46
N PRO A 382 -28.69 6.25 -22.86
CA PRO A 382 -28.84 6.22 -21.41
C PRO A 382 -28.33 4.93 -20.80
N VAL A 383 -27.51 5.06 -19.72
CA VAL A 383 -26.99 3.96 -18.91
C VAL A 383 -28.08 3.49 -17.93
N LYS A 384 -28.38 2.19 -17.92
CA LYS A 384 -29.33 1.58 -16.97
C LYS A 384 -28.71 1.55 -15.54
N PRO A 385 -29.51 1.79 -14.48
CA PRO A 385 -29.02 1.78 -13.11
C PRO A 385 -28.71 0.37 -12.61
N ILE A 386 -27.59 0.26 -11.88
CA ILE A 386 -27.12 -0.97 -11.22
C ILE A 386 -27.92 -1.19 -9.93
N SER A 387 -28.33 -2.43 -9.65
CA SER A 387 -29.17 -2.83 -8.52
C SER A 387 -28.57 -2.52 -7.13
N MET A 388 -29.36 -1.85 -6.32
CA MET A 388 -29.07 -1.32 -4.99
C MET A 388 -29.24 -2.36 -3.87
N SER A 389 -28.36 -3.31 -3.60
CA SER A 389 -28.56 -4.23 -2.47
C SER A 389 -27.49 -4.20 -1.37
N ALA A 390 -26.25 -3.88 -1.68
CA ALA A 390 -25.17 -3.85 -0.67
C ALA A 390 -24.99 -2.46 -0.03
N ALA A 391 -25.20 -1.38 -0.76
CA ALA A 391 -25.06 -0.02 -0.24
C ALA A 391 -26.18 0.36 0.76
N GLU A 392 -27.42 -0.11 0.53
CA GLU A 392 -28.55 0.15 1.42
C GLU A 392 -28.45 -0.62 2.75
N ALA A 393 -27.92 -1.83 2.75
CA ALA A 393 -27.71 -2.60 3.97
C ALA A 393 -26.64 -1.97 4.86
N ALA A 394 -25.56 -1.47 4.27
CA ALA A 394 -24.51 -0.74 4.98
C ALA A 394 -25.02 0.60 5.54
N GLN A 395 -25.87 1.31 4.79
CA GLN A 395 -26.43 2.60 5.21
C GLN A 395 -27.45 2.45 6.35
N ARG A 396 -28.27 1.39 6.36
CA ARG A 396 -29.20 1.08 7.47
C ARG A 396 -28.46 0.67 8.75
N TYR A 397 -27.41 -0.11 8.64
CA TYR A 397 -26.61 -0.50 9.80
C TYR A 397 -25.91 0.72 10.43
N LEU A 398 -25.36 1.60 9.62
CA LEU A 398 -24.72 2.84 10.09
C LEU A 398 -25.72 3.81 10.72
N GLN A 399 -26.93 3.90 10.19
CA GLN A 399 -27.98 4.78 10.71
C GLN A 399 -28.52 4.31 12.07
N GLN A 400 -28.58 2.99 12.31
CA GLN A 400 -29.07 2.42 13.57
C GLN A 400 -28.06 2.47 14.71
N HIS A 401 -26.75 2.64 14.44
CA HIS A 401 -25.69 2.52 15.46
C HIS A 401 -24.85 3.81 15.63
N ILE A 402 -25.17 4.89 14.88
CA ILE A 402 -24.48 6.20 15.00
C ILE A 402 -25.38 7.23 15.74
N ASP A 403 -26.69 7.01 15.79
CA ASP A 403 -27.67 7.91 16.43
C ASP A 403 -28.07 7.42 17.85
N SER A 404 -27.43 6.37 18.37
CA SER A 404 -27.62 5.87 19.76
C SER A 404 -26.42 6.19 20.63
#